data_e661419ff0caaf045c78cedc79c7fadd
#
_entry.id   e661419ff0caaf045c78cedc79c7fadd
#
_cell.length_a   1.000
_cell.length_b   1.000
_cell.length_c   1.000
_cell.angle_alpha   90.00
_cell.angle_beta   90.00
_cell.angle_gamma   90.00
#
_symmetry.space_group_name_H-M   'P 1'
#
loop_
_entity.id
_entity.type
_entity.pdbx_description
1 polymer ?
#
loop_
_entity_poly.entity_id
_entity_poly.type
_entity_poly.pdbx_seq_one_letter_code
_entity_poly.pdbx_strand_id
1 'polypeptide(L)'
;ILVESRRMGCVSFAQLYFPGGVINKENFQRARMAAAQKLETLTWQFRIQGWNVAMGASGTIKAAHEVLMEMGEKDGIITPERLEKLVKEVLRHRNFASLSLPGLSEERKTVFVPGLAILCGVFDALAIRELRLSDGALREGVLYEMEGRFRHQDVRSRTASSLANQYHIDSEQARRVLDTTMQMYEQWRNSNRSWRIRNWKRYCDGPPCCMRSG
;
A
#
# COMPACT_ATOMS: atom_id res chain seq x y z
N ILE A 1 7.79 -9.56 -3.66
CA ILE A 1 7.08 -8.29 -3.41
C ILE A 1 7.62 -7.70 -2.12
N LEU A 2 8.16 -6.48 -2.17
CA LEU A 2 8.63 -5.75 -0.99
C LEU A 2 7.45 -4.92 -0.46
N VAL A 3 7.09 -5.12 0.82
CA VAL A 3 6.00 -4.40 1.48
C VAL A 3 6.53 -3.78 2.76
N GLU A 4 6.33 -2.47 2.91
CA GLU A 4 6.82 -1.72 4.05
C GLU A 4 5.77 -0.73 4.55
N SER A 5 5.73 -0.53 5.86
CA SER A 5 4.83 0.42 6.51
C SER A 5 5.62 1.41 7.36
N ARG A 6 5.32 2.70 7.21
CA ARG A 6 5.93 3.78 8.00
C ARG A 6 4.87 4.68 8.59
N ARG A 7 5.08 5.09 9.83
CA ARG A 7 4.17 6.03 10.51
C ARG A 7 4.42 7.46 10.04
N MET A 8 3.71 7.87 8.98
CA MET A 8 3.76 9.22 8.40
C MET A 8 2.34 9.63 8.03
N GLY A 9 1.61 10.24 8.97
CA GLY A 9 0.24 10.70 8.72
C GLY A 9 0.18 12.22 8.60
N CYS A 10 -0.65 12.74 7.68
CA CYS A 10 -0.84 14.19 7.49
C CYS A 10 -1.33 14.89 8.76
N VAL A 11 -2.18 14.24 9.57
CA VAL A 11 -2.68 14.78 10.84
C VAL A 11 -1.56 14.91 11.87
N SER A 12 -0.76 13.85 12.09
CA SER A 12 0.37 13.90 13.02
C SER A 12 1.46 14.87 12.57
N PHE A 13 1.70 14.98 11.26
CA PHE A 13 2.65 15.96 10.71
C PHE A 13 2.13 17.39 10.84
N ALA A 14 0.82 17.63 10.72
CA ALA A 14 0.22 18.94 11.00
C ALA A 14 0.53 19.40 12.44
N GLN A 15 0.32 18.52 13.42
CA GLN A 15 0.56 18.81 14.83
C GLN A 15 2.05 19.04 15.15
N LEU A 16 2.95 18.23 14.57
CA LEU A 16 4.37 18.27 14.89
C LEU A 16 5.14 19.39 14.19
N TYR A 17 4.81 19.69 12.94
CA TYR A 17 5.62 20.57 12.10
C TYR A 17 4.94 21.88 11.73
N PHE A 18 3.61 21.98 11.93
CA PHE A 18 2.84 23.18 11.61
C PHE A 18 2.03 23.66 12.82
N PRO A 19 2.70 24.03 13.93
CA PRO A 19 2.01 24.47 15.14
C PRO A 19 1.12 25.69 14.82
N GLY A 20 -0.11 25.67 15.32
CA GLY A 20 -1.12 26.69 15.02
C GLY A 20 -1.55 26.77 13.55
N GLY A 21 -1.20 25.78 12.74
CA GLY A 21 -1.52 25.77 11.31
C GLY A 21 -0.68 26.75 10.47
N VAL A 22 0.45 27.24 11.01
CA VAL A 22 1.31 28.22 10.34
C VAL A 22 2.05 27.60 9.18
N ILE A 23 1.90 28.18 8.00
CA ILE A 23 2.59 27.78 6.76
C ILE A 23 3.78 28.72 6.56
N ASN A 24 4.98 28.17 6.59
CA ASN A 24 6.20 28.88 6.19
C ASN A 24 7.22 27.89 5.62
N LYS A 25 8.25 28.40 4.99
CA LYS A 25 9.28 27.61 4.35
C LYS A 25 10.03 26.69 5.32
N GLU A 26 10.30 27.18 6.53
CA GLU A 26 11.02 26.41 7.54
C GLU A 26 10.22 25.21 8.04
N ASN A 27 8.96 25.39 8.41
CA ASN A 27 8.06 24.33 8.85
C ASN A 27 7.89 23.27 7.75
N PHE A 28 7.69 23.73 6.50
CA PHE A 28 7.55 22.84 5.36
C PHE A 28 8.81 22.00 5.13
N GLN A 29 9.99 22.60 5.14
CA GLN A 29 11.25 21.90 4.94
C GLN A 29 11.56 20.91 6.09
N ARG A 30 11.27 21.29 7.33
CA ARG A 30 11.40 20.36 8.48
C ARG A 30 10.50 19.15 8.32
N ALA A 31 9.26 19.33 7.91
CA ALA A 31 8.32 18.23 7.63
C ALA A 31 8.82 17.35 6.48
N ARG A 32 9.24 17.95 5.35
CA ARG A 32 9.79 17.25 4.18
C ARG A 32 11.01 16.39 4.54
N MET A 33 11.97 16.97 5.27
CA MET A 33 13.16 16.24 5.72
C MET A 33 12.81 15.11 6.68
N ALA A 34 11.90 15.33 7.62
CA ALA A 34 11.47 14.29 8.55
C ALA A 34 10.79 13.12 7.84
N ALA A 35 10.04 13.38 6.77
CA ALA A 35 9.45 12.33 5.94
C ALA A 35 10.54 11.54 5.19
N ALA A 36 11.51 12.22 4.59
CA ALA A 36 12.62 11.56 3.89
C ALA A 36 13.46 10.70 4.84
N GLN A 37 13.78 11.18 6.03
CA GLN A 37 14.52 10.42 7.06
C GLN A 37 13.80 9.13 7.46
N LYS A 38 12.48 9.14 7.60
CA LYS A 38 11.70 7.91 7.91
C LYS A 38 11.79 6.83 6.83
N LEU A 39 12.20 7.19 5.62
CA LEU A 39 12.35 6.28 4.48
C LEU A 39 13.80 5.89 4.23
N GLU A 40 14.76 6.51 4.87
CA GLU A 40 16.20 6.34 4.61
C GLU A 40 16.63 4.87 4.64
N THR A 41 16.17 4.11 5.64
CA THR A 41 16.50 2.68 5.78
C THR A 41 15.92 1.81 4.65
N LEU A 42 14.89 2.28 3.94
CA LEU A 42 14.21 1.55 2.88
C LEU A 42 14.70 1.94 1.49
N THR A 43 15.23 3.15 1.35
CA THR A 43 15.60 3.75 0.07
C THR A 43 16.47 2.83 -0.78
N TRP A 44 17.45 2.21 -0.15
CA TRP A 44 18.36 1.27 -0.76
C TRP A 44 17.65 0.07 -1.39
N GLN A 45 16.78 -0.61 -0.63
CA GLN A 45 16.09 -1.82 -1.07
C GLN A 45 15.16 -1.52 -2.26
N PHE A 46 14.37 -0.45 -2.15
CA PHE A 46 13.46 -0.05 -3.21
C PHE A 46 14.18 0.41 -4.48
N ARG A 47 15.30 1.13 -4.35
CA ARG A 47 16.08 1.58 -5.53
C ARG A 47 16.76 0.44 -6.26
N ILE A 48 17.27 -0.57 -5.55
CA ILE A 48 17.86 -1.75 -6.20
C ILE A 48 16.80 -2.57 -6.93
N GLN A 49 15.65 -2.80 -6.29
CA GLN A 49 14.58 -3.56 -6.90
C GLN A 49 13.99 -2.81 -8.10
N GLY A 50 13.94 -1.49 -8.03
CA GLY A 50 13.36 -0.64 -9.06
C GLY A 50 11.85 -0.83 -9.22
N TRP A 51 11.25 -0.04 -10.07
CA TRP A 51 9.85 -0.13 -10.49
C TRP A 51 9.68 0.47 -11.89
N ASN A 52 8.68 -0.01 -12.61
CA ASN A 52 8.33 0.53 -13.92
C ASN A 52 7.37 1.73 -13.81
N VAL A 53 6.48 1.70 -12.83
CA VAL A 53 5.47 2.75 -12.61
C VAL A 53 5.32 2.99 -11.11
N ALA A 54 5.32 4.27 -10.71
CA ALA A 54 4.91 4.66 -9.35
C ALA A 54 3.45 5.12 -9.38
N MET A 55 2.66 4.55 -8.48
CA MET A 55 1.23 4.89 -8.33
C MET A 55 0.94 5.26 -6.89
N GLY A 56 0.01 6.19 -6.69
CA GLY A 56 -0.41 6.62 -5.39
C GLY A 56 -1.93 6.63 -5.22
N ALA A 57 -2.41 6.12 -4.09
CA ALA A 57 -3.83 5.91 -3.80
C ALA A 57 -4.31 6.66 -2.54
N SER A 58 -3.64 7.73 -2.13
CA SER A 58 -4.04 8.49 -0.93
C SER A 58 -4.85 9.74 -1.26
N GLY A 59 -5.61 10.22 -0.27
CA GLY A 59 -6.35 11.47 -0.42
C GLY A 59 -5.45 12.70 -0.61
N THR A 60 -4.22 12.70 -0.14
CA THR A 60 -3.24 13.77 -0.42
C THR A 60 -2.81 13.76 -1.88
N ILE A 61 -2.55 12.58 -2.44
CA ILE A 61 -2.16 12.43 -3.84
C ILE A 61 -3.30 12.85 -4.77
N LYS A 62 -4.54 12.42 -4.43
CA LYS A 62 -5.74 12.85 -5.15
C LYS A 62 -5.90 14.36 -5.13
N ALA A 63 -5.78 15.00 -3.97
CA ALA A 63 -5.89 16.46 -3.85
C ALA A 63 -4.76 17.19 -4.60
N ALA A 64 -3.52 16.68 -4.55
CA ALA A 64 -2.41 17.25 -5.32
C ALA A 64 -2.65 17.13 -6.83
N HIS A 65 -3.16 15.99 -7.29
CA HIS A 65 -3.56 15.78 -8.67
C HIS A 65 -4.66 16.76 -9.11
N GLU A 66 -5.74 16.90 -8.32
CA GLU A 66 -6.85 17.80 -8.62
C GLU A 66 -6.38 19.26 -8.73
N VAL A 67 -5.56 19.71 -7.77
CA VAL A 67 -5.00 21.09 -7.81
C VAL A 67 -4.10 21.27 -9.04
N LEU A 68 -3.25 20.30 -9.39
CA LEU A 68 -2.40 20.40 -10.57
C LEU A 68 -3.22 20.45 -11.87
N MET A 69 -4.29 19.66 -11.97
CA MET A 69 -5.20 19.70 -13.12
C MET A 69 -5.81 21.10 -13.29
N GLU A 70 -6.29 21.71 -12.21
CA GLU A 70 -6.84 23.07 -12.21
C GLU A 70 -5.77 24.14 -12.48
N MET A 71 -4.51 23.87 -12.16
CA MET A 71 -3.37 24.71 -12.52
C MET A 71 -2.91 24.55 -13.99
N GLY A 72 -3.57 23.68 -14.76
CA GLY A 72 -3.35 23.49 -16.20
C GLY A 72 -2.49 22.30 -16.61
N GLU A 73 -2.10 21.43 -15.68
CA GLU A 73 -1.33 20.21 -15.95
C GLU A 73 -2.27 19.05 -16.38
N LYS A 74 -2.63 19.02 -17.66
CA LYS A 74 -3.74 18.18 -18.19
C LYS A 74 -3.52 16.67 -18.21
N ASP A 75 -2.29 16.19 -18.07
CA ASP A 75 -1.95 14.76 -18.11
C ASP A 75 -2.08 14.05 -16.76
N GLY A 76 -2.32 14.82 -15.67
CA GLY A 76 -2.51 14.29 -14.33
C GLY A 76 -1.30 13.62 -13.70
N ILE A 77 -0.11 13.70 -14.34
CA ILE A 77 1.12 13.12 -13.80
C ILE A 77 1.72 14.07 -12.77
N ILE A 78 2.09 13.55 -11.61
CA ILE A 78 2.79 14.31 -10.58
C ILE A 78 4.31 14.10 -10.76
N THR A 79 5.03 15.18 -11.02
CA THR A 79 6.50 15.18 -11.16
C THR A 79 7.14 16.06 -10.07
N PRO A 80 8.45 15.94 -9.80
CA PRO A 80 9.16 16.82 -8.86
C PRO A 80 8.96 18.31 -9.18
N GLU A 81 9.03 18.70 -10.46
CA GLU A 81 8.89 20.08 -10.90
C GLU A 81 7.50 20.62 -10.61
N ARG A 82 6.46 19.79 -10.83
CA ARG A 82 5.07 20.14 -10.55
C ARG A 82 4.82 20.23 -9.06
N LEU A 83 5.40 19.32 -8.26
CA LEU A 83 5.36 19.43 -6.80
C LEU A 83 6.01 20.72 -6.31
N GLU A 84 7.15 21.10 -6.85
CA GLU A 84 7.80 22.37 -6.46
C GLU A 84 6.95 23.61 -6.85
N LYS A 85 6.25 23.58 -8.00
CA LYS A 85 5.27 24.61 -8.34
C LYS A 85 4.16 24.69 -7.29
N LEU A 86 3.60 23.52 -6.92
CA LEU A 86 2.55 23.42 -5.92
C LEU A 86 3.01 23.91 -4.54
N VAL A 87 4.23 23.57 -4.14
CA VAL A 87 4.86 24.05 -2.90
C VAL A 87 4.98 25.57 -2.91
N LYS A 88 5.41 26.18 -4.02
CA LYS A 88 5.50 27.64 -4.17
C LYS A 88 4.14 28.30 -3.99
N GLU A 89 3.07 27.75 -4.56
CA GLU A 89 1.71 28.27 -4.36
C GLU A 89 1.26 28.16 -2.91
N VAL A 90 1.46 27.01 -2.28
CA VAL A 90 1.14 26.79 -0.86
C VAL A 90 1.86 27.79 0.05
N LEU A 91 3.13 28.04 -0.19
CA LEU A 91 3.97 28.96 0.62
C LEU A 91 3.58 30.44 0.47
N ARG A 92 2.70 30.82 -0.46
CA ARG A 92 2.11 32.17 -0.52
C ARG A 92 1.08 32.41 0.58
N HIS A 93 0.57 31.35 1.17
CA HIS A 93 -0.42 31.43 2.25
C HIS A 93 0.27 31.34 3.62
N ARG A 94 -0.27 32.04 4.63
CA ARG A 94 0.35 32.11 5.97
C ARG A 94 -0.10 31.02 6.91
N ASN A 95 -1.29 30.48 6.71
CA ASN A 95 -1.87 29.46 7.57
C ASN A 95 -2.88 28.59 6.81
N PHE A 96 -3.30 27.47 7.40
CA PHE A 96 -4.25 26.56 6.80
C PHE A 96 -5.61 27.20 6.50
N ALA A 97 -6.07 28.13 7.36
CA ALA A 97 -7.37 28.79 7.18
C ALA A 97 -7.37 29.72 5.97
N SER A 98 -6.24 30.38 5.68
CA SER A 98 -6.10 31.26 4.51
C SER A 98 -5.75 30.50 3.22
N LEU A 99 -5.53 29.19 3.29
CA LEU A 99 -5.16 28.37 2.12
C LEU A 99 -6.35 28.33 1.14
N SER A 100 -6.13 28.82 -0.07
CA SER A 100 -7.11 28.78 -1.16
C SER A 100 -6.38 28.38 -2.42
N LEU A 101 -6.60 27.15 -2.87
CA LEU A 101 -6.04 26.61 -4.10
C LEU A 101 -7.18 26.09 -4.98
N PRO A 102 -7.13 26.31 -6.30
CA PRO A 102 -8.13 25.75 -7.20
C PRO A 102 -8.12 24.23 -7.11
N GLY A 103 -9.30 23.62 -7.04
CA GLY A 103 -9.42 22.16 -6.91
C GLY A 103 -9.24 21.61 -5.48
N LEU A 104 -8.85 22.41 -4.50
CA LEU A 104 -8.69 21.94 -3.11
C LEU A 104 -9.97 22.15 -2.31
N SER A 105 -10.57 21.07 -1.80
CA SER A 105 -11.74 21.14 -0.93
C SER A 105 -11.43 21.72 0.45
N GLU A 106 -12.42 22.42 1.06
CA GLU A 106 -12.29 23.04 2.38
C GLU A 106 -11.86 22.03 3.47
N GLU A 107 -12.42 20.84 3.45
CA GLU A 107 -12.13 19.78 4.42
C GLU A 107 -10.67 19.33 4.41
N ARG A 108 -9.97 19.55 3.29
CA ARG A 108 -8.59 19.11 3.11
C ARG A 108 -7.54 20.17 3.45
N LYS A 109 -7.91 21.42 3.62
CA LYS A 109 -6.96 22.51 3.88
C LYS A 109 -6.01 22.23 5.03
N THR A 110 -6.50 21.66 6.13
CA THR A 110 -5.72 21.40 7.34
C THR A 110 -4.71 20.25 7.18
N VAL A 111 -4.97 19.32 6.28
CA VAL A 111 -4.14 18.11 6.09
C VAL A 111 -3.36 18.12 4.77
N PHE A 112 -3.69 19.03 3.86
CA PHE A 112 -3.08 19.08 2.54
C PHE A 112 -1.60 19.47 2.60
N VAL A 113 -1.28 20.57 3.29
CA VAL A 113 0.12 21.08 3.37
C VAL A 113 1.06 20.07 4.04
N PRO A 114 0.72 19.49 5.21
CA PRO A 114 1.52 18.43 5.80
C PRO A 114 1.63 17.19 4.90
N GLY A 115 0.54 16.82 4.25
CA GLY A 115 0.51 15.72 3.29
C GLY A 115 1.40 15.96 2.07
N LEU A 116 1.40 17.19 1.55
CA LEU A 116 2.28 17.62 0.45
C LEU A 116 3.76 17.54 0.87
N ALA A 117 4.10 17.97 2.09
CA ALA A 117 5.45 17.87 2.61
C ALA A 117 5.92 16.41 2.72
N ILE A 118 5.04 15.50 3.19
CA ILE A 118 5.31 14.06 3.20
C ILE A 118 5.53 13.56 1.78
N LEU A 119 4.67 13.92 0.82
CA LEU A 119 4.78 13.48 -0.57
C LEU A 119 6.11 13.94 -1.19
N CYS A 120 6.52 15.20 -0.97
CA CYS A 120 7.81 15.69 -1.41
C CYS A 120 8.97 14.88 -0.80
N GLY A 121 8.92 14.59 0.51
CA GLY A 121 9.93 13.75 1.18
C GLY A 121 10.01 12.33 0.61
N VAL A 122 8.88 11.74 0.21
CA VAL A 122 8.82 10.43 -0.46
C VAL A 122 9.49 10.51 -1.84
N PHE A 123 9.20 11.55 -2.62
CA PHE A 123 9.84 11.79 -3.92
C PHE A 123 11.36 11.92 -3.79
N ASP A 124 11.83 12.69 -2.81
CA ASP A 124 13.27 12.88 -2.55
C ASP A 124 13.94 11.56 -2.16
N ALA A 125 13.38 10.85 -1.18
CA ALA A 125 13.97 9.63 -0.65
C ALA A 125 14.03 8.53 -1.71
N LEU A 126 12.96 8.31 -2.46
CA LEU A 126 12.88 7.22 -3.43
C LEU A 126 13.32 7.62 -4.83
N ALA A 127 13.62 8.91 -5.08
CA ALA A 127 13.95 9.46 -6.41
C ALA A 127 12.86 9.17 -7.46
N ILE A 128 11.60 9.37 -7.07
CA ILE A 128 10.46 9.19 -7.97
C ILE A 128 10.49 10.29 -9.03
N ARG A 129 10.40 9.90 -10.31
CA ARG A 129 10.35 10.84 -11.42
C ARG A 129 8.92 11.21 -11.81
N GLU A 130 8.04 10.21 -11.78
CA GLU A 130 6.63 10.35 -12.13
C GLU A 130 5.79 9.54 -11.19
N LEU A 131 4.69 10.11 -10.70
CA LEU A 131 3.68 9.43 -9.91
C LEU A 131 2.32 9.62 -10.58
N ARG A 132 1.60 8.53 -10.76
CA ARG A 132 0.24 8.54 -11.29
C ARG A 132 -0.77 8.29 -10.18
N LEU A 133 -1.92 8.93 -10.27
CA LEU A 133 -3.03 8.65 -9.37
C LEU A 133 -3.57 7.24 -9.66
N SER A 134 -3.78 6.46 -8.60
CA SER A 134 -4.50 5.19 -8.66
C SER A 134 -5.99 5.43 -8.40
N ASP A 135 -6.86 4.93 -9.26
CA ASP A 135 -8.31 4.96 -9.06
C ASP A 135 -8.75 3.96 -7.98
N GLY A 136 -7.96 2.92 -7.74
CA GLY A 136 -8.18 1.91 -6.71
C GLY A 136 -7.35 2.18 -5.45
N ALA A 137 -7.96 1.94 -4.29
CA ALA A 137 -7.33 1.98 -2.98
C ALA A 137 -7.61 0.67 -2.22
N LEU A 138 -7.34 0.65 -0.92
CA LEU A 138 -7.55 -0.54 -0.08
C LEU A 138 -8.97 -1.12 -0.18
N ARG A 139 -9.99 -0.25 -0.25
CA ARG A 139 -11.40 -0.70 -0.35
C ARG A 139 -11.66 -1.52 -1.61
N GLU A 140 -11.22 -1.02 -2.73
CA GLU A 140 -11.36 -1.68 -4.03
C GLU A 140 -10.58 -3.00 -4.03
N GLY A 141 -9.38 -3.03 -3.46
CA GLY A 141 -8.60 -4.26 -3.28
C GLY A 141 -9.32 -5.31 -2.44
N VAL A 142 -9.95 -4.90 -1.34
CA VAL A 142 -10.77 -5.79 -0.50
C VAL A 142 -11.99 -6.31 -1.26
N LEU A 143 -12.67 -5.45 -2.03
CA LEU A 143 -13.82 -5.87 -2.86
C LEU A 143 -13.41 -6.91 -3.91
N TYR A 144 -12.30 -6.70 -4.62
CA TYR A 144 -11.77 -7.67 -5.58
C TYR A 144 -11.36 -8.99 -4.90
N GLU A 145 -10.79 -8.92 -3.71
CA GLU A 145 -10.45 -10.12 -2.95
C GLU A 145 -11.70 -10.87 -2.51
N MET A 146 -12.75 -10.16 -2.07
CA MET A 146 -14.04 -10.75 -1.73
C MET A 146 -14.70 -11.40 -2.94
N GLU A 147 -14.71 -10.75 -4.10
CA GLU A 147 -15.22 -11.33 -5.35
C GLU A 147 -14.48 -12.62 -5.71
N GLY A 148 -13.15 -12.64 -5.57
CA GLY A 148 -12.36 -13.85 -5.78
C GLY A 148 -12.71 -14.99 -4.82
N ARG A 149 -13.13 -14.67 -3.58
CA ARG A 149 -13.64 -15.66 -2.62
C ARG A 149 -15.00 -16.24 -3.04
N PHE A 150 -15.88 -15.41 -3.60
CA PHE A 150 -17.18 -15.88 -4.13
C PHE A 150 -17.02 -16.75 -5.38
N ARG A 151 -15.98 -16.56 -6.19
CA ARG A 151 -15.69 -17.36 -7.39
C ARG A 151 -14.89 -18.63 -7.12
N HIS A 152 -14.88 -19.17 -5.89
CA HIS A 152 -14.24 -20.44 -5.50
C HIS A 152 -12.71 -20.51 -5.59
N GLN A 153 -12.00 -19.40 -5.67
CA GLN A 153 -10.56 -19.42 -5.44
C GLN A 153 -10.26 -19.25 -3.96
N ASP A 154 -10.01 -20.37 -3.27
CA ASP A 154 -9.65 -20.36 -1.85
C ASP A 154 -8.38 -19.51 -1.64
N VAL A 155 -8.52 -18.45 -0.84
CA VAL A 155 -7.41 -17.54 -0.47
C VAL A 155 -6.23 -18.33 0.13
N ARG A 156 -6.52 -19.43 0.83
CA ARG A 156 -5.52 -20.33 1.40
C ARG A 156 -4.64 -20.94 0.32
N SER A 157 -5.22 -21.38 -0.79
CA SER A 157 -4.49 -21.96 -1.93
C SER A 157 -3.52 -20.95 -2.56
N ARG A 158 -3.95 -19.68 -2.71
CA ARG A 158 -3.07 -18.61 -3.22
C ARG A 158 -1.96 -18.25 -2.25
N THR A 159 -2.27 -18.11 -0.96
CA THR A 159 -1.28 -17.81 0.07
C THR A 159 -0.24 -18.92 0.16
N ALA A 160 -0.67 -20.15 0.16
CA ALA A 160 0.24 -21.28 0.25
C ALA A 160 1.04 -21.51 -1.04
N SER A 161 0.48 -21.23 -2.23
CA SER A 161 1.27 -21.22 -3.47
C SER A 161 2.32 -20.12 -3.46
N SER A 162 1.97 -18.93 -2.93
CA SER A 162 2.92 -17.83 -2.77
C SER A 162 4.05 -18.19 -1.80
N LEU A 163 3.72 -18.80 -0.66
CA LEU A 163 4.70 -19.27 0.32
C LEU A 163 5.55 -20.42 -0.24
N ALA A 164 4.95 -21.36 -0.97
CA ALA A 164 5.69 -22.45 -1.62
C ALA A 164 6.74 -21.93 -2.59
N ASN A 165 6.40 -20.92 -3.39
CA ASN A 165 7.34 -20.28 -4.30
C ASN A 165 8.43 -19.50 -3.55
N GLN A 166 8.05 -18.77 -2.49
CA GLN A 166 8.99 -17.98 -1.68
C GLN A 166 10.03 -18.85 -0.96
N TYR A 167 9.62 -20.01 -0.47
CA TYR A 167 10.49 -20.95 0.26
C TYR A 167 11.04 -22.09 -0.60
N HIS A 168 10.87 -22.02 -1.93
CA HIS A 168 11.37 -23.02 -2.89
C HIS A 168 10.98 -24.46 -2.51
N ILE A 169 9.72 -24.66 -2.11
CA ILE A 169 9.22 -25.96 -1.70
C ILE A 169 9.07 -26.88 -2.93
N ASP A 170 9.50 -28.13 -2.80
CA ASP A 170 9.24 -29.16 -3.82
C ASP A 170 7.74 -29.47 -3.89
N SER A 171 7.08 -28.81 -4.85
CA SER A 171 5.62 -28.91 -5.06
C SER A 171 5.19 -30.31 -5.53
N GLU A 172 6.07 -31.08 -6.21
CA GLU A 172 5.75 -32.46 -6.61
C GLU A 172 5.73 -33.39 -5.41
N GLN A 173 6.76 -33.28 -4.55
CA GLN A 173 6.80 -34.06 -3.32
C GLN A 173 5.63 -33.73 -2.40
N ALA A 174 5.33 -32.46 -2.28
CA ALA A 174 4.21 -31.99 -1.48
C ALA A 174 2.85 -32.55 -1.99
N ARG A 175 2.67 -32.62 -3.31
CA ARG A 175 1.48 -33.22 -3.93
C ARG A 175 1.40 -34.73 -3.67
N ARG A 176 2.49 -35.46 -3.79
CA ARG A 176 2.54 -36.91 -3.48
C ARG A 176 2.14 -37.18 -2.03
N VAL A 177 2.62 -36.36 -1.09
CA VAL A 177 2.26 -36.49 0.32
C VAL A 177 0.75 -36.21 0.51
N LEU A 178 0.21 -35.20 -0.15
CA LEU A 178 -1.23 -34.89 -0.09
C LEU A 178 -2.06 -36.06 -0.61
N ASP A 179 -1.75 -36.59 -1.80
CA ASP A 179 -2.49 -37.68 -2.43
C ASP A 179 -2.48 -38.94 -1.54
N THR A 180 -1.32 -39.28 -0.97
CA THR A 180 -1.18 -40.41 -0.04
C THR A 180 -2.01 -40.19 1.23
N THR A 181 -1.97 -38.98 1.82
CA THR A 181 -2.73 -38.64 3.00
C THR A 181 -4.23 -38.72 2.74
N MET A 182 -4.68 -38.23 1.59
CA MET A 182 -6.10 -38.29 1.21
C MET A 182 -6.58 -39.73 1.03
N GLN A 183 -5.77 -40.59 0.41
CA GLN A 183 -6.07 -42.03 0.26
C GLN A 183 -6.19 -42.72 1.63
N MET A 184 -5.23 -42.47 2.52
CA MET A 184 -5.29 -43.00 3.90
C MET A 184 -6.52 -42.53 4.67
N TYR A 185 -6.83 -41.23 4.56
CA TYR A 185 -8.02 -40.65 5.18
C TYR A 185 -9.31 -41.27 4.65
N GLU A 186 -9.44 -41.49 3.35
CA GLU A 186 -10.60 -42.11 2.75
C GLU A 186 -10.78 -43.57 3.18
N GLN A 187 -9.69 -44.34 3.25
CA GLN A 187 -9.70 -45.69 3.77
C GLN A 187 -10.14 -45.72 5.24
N TRP A 188 -9.55 -44.87 6.09
CA TRP A 188 -9.92 -44.74 7.50
C TRP A 188 -11.39 -44.31 7.67
N ARG A 189 -11.85 -43.34 6.92
CA ARG A 189 -13.24 -42.86 6.94
C ARG A 189 -14.23 -43.95 6.56
N ASN A 190 -13.90 -44.76 5.55
CA ASN A 190 -14.75 -45.85 5.10
C ASN A 190 -14.80 -47.01 6.13
N SER A 191 -13.69 -47.23 6.85
CA SER A 191 -13.62 -48.24 7.91
C SER A 191 -14.31 -47.79 9.20
N ASN A 192 -14.33 -46.48 9.49
CA ASN A 192 -14.90 -45.88 10.70
C ASN A 192 -16.09 -44.98 10.40
N ARG A 193 -17.21 -45.54 9.92
CA ARG A 193 -18.43 -44.77 9.59
C ARG A 193 -19.05 -43.97 10.74
N SER A 194 -18.67 -44.22 11.99
CA SER A 194 -19.21 -43.54 13.17
C SER A 194 -18.58 -42.18 13.49
N TRP A 195 -17.44 -41.85 12.93
CA TRP A 195 -16.73 -40.59 13.18
C TRP A 195 -16.91 -39.60 12.03
N ARG A 196 -17.98 -38.81 12.05
CA ARG A 196 -18.15 -37.65 11.16
C ARG A 196 -17.40 -36.45 11.71
N ILE A 197 -16.12 -36.32 11.43
CA ILE A 197 -15.44 -35.04 11.51
C ILE A 197 -15.80 -34.26 10.24
N ARG A 198 -16.82 -33.40 10.33
CA ARG A 198 -17.41 -32.66 9.19
C ARG A 198 -16.46 -31.69 8.47
N ASN A 199 -15.27 -31.45 8.99
CA ASN A 199 -14.37 -30.40 8.46
C ASN A 199 -12.98 -30.87 8.07
N TRP A 200 -12.63 -32.15 8.22
CA TRP A 200 -11.28 -32.66 7.94
C TRP A 200 -10.87 -32.43 6.48
N LYS A 201 -11.76 -32.64 5.53
CA LYS A 201 -11.49 -32.42 4.10
C LYS A 201 -11.08 -30.97 3.79
N ARG A 202 -11.61 -29.98 4.49
CA ARG A 202 -11.18 -28.57 4.38
C ARG A 202 -9.74 -28.31 4.82
N TYR A 203 -9.20 -29.14 5.70
CA TYR A 203 -7.80 -29.01 6.15
C TYR A 203 -6.84 -29.76 5.22
N CYS A 204 -7.31 -30.80 4.55
CA CYS A 204 -6.48 -31.59 3.62
C CYS A 204 -6.48 -31.02 2.19
N ASP A 205 -7.53 -30.30 1.78
CA ASP A 205 -7.58 -29.59 0.49
C ASP A 205 -6.74 -28.29 0.49
N GLY A 206 -6.16 -27.92 1.66
CA GLY A 206 -5.14 -26.86 1.75
C GLY A 206 -3.81 -27.37 1.14
N PRO A 207 -2.99 -26.43 0.61
CA PRO A 207 -1.73 -26.84 -0.02
C PRO A 207 -0.81 -27.53 0.98
N PRO A 208 -0.03 -28.50 0.53
CA PRO A 208 0.79 -29.40 1.35
C PRO A 208 1.90 -28.73 2.16
N CYS A 209 2.11 -27.43 1.96
CA CYS A 209 3.10 -26.62 2.71
C CYS A 209 2.80 -26.50 4.21
N CYS A 210 1.55 -26.68 4.64
CA CYS A 210 1.16 -26.49 6.05
C CYS A 210 1.41 -27.74 6.92
N MET A 211 1.77 -28.88 6.33
CA MET A 211 1.96 -30.14 7.07
C MET A 211 3.37 -30.36 7.64
N ARG A 212 4.32 -29.42 7.45
CA ARG A 212 5.70 -29.57 7.93
C ARG A 212 6.07 -28.76 9.17
N SER A 213 5.14 -28.11 9.83
CA SER A 213 5.39 -27.39 11.10
C SER A 213 4.65 -28.07 12.26
N GLY A 214 5.16 -29.21 12.66
CA GLY A 214 4.82 -29.92 13.88
C GLY A 214 6.08 -30.58 14.41
#